data_eb4fba1e95298bd5dd2a5325d8ae7fed
#
_entry.id   eb4fba1e95298bd5dd2a5325d8ae7fed
#
_cell.length_a   1.000
_cell.length_b   1.000
_cell.length_c   1.000
_cell.angle_alpha   90.00
_cell.angle_beta   90.00
_cell.angle_gamma   90.00
#
_symmetry.space_group_name_H-M   'P 1'
#
loop_
_entity.id
_entity.type
_entity.pdbx_description
1 polymer ?
#
loop_
_entity_poly.entity_id
_entity_poly.type
_entity_poly.pdbx_seq_one_letter_code
_entity_poly.pdbx_strand_id
1 'polypeptide(L)'
;MDKLEYIPGDFVMTNGVPLGTSKNVVYRVSSSDPSKTLKLDDGTVLKGVVCLENIEGAEFGEKGYLFGDCCAWVKDIVPINLVPAILEKNGWKVSSECKWIYVKEDNVKIFRLLDDIHYAAYIGFVRLLEFQHIHQLQHLLFGLGLNSEMEV
;
A
#
# COMPACT_ATOMS: atom_id res chain seq x y z
N MET A 1 6.63 18.97 -10.60
CA MET A 1 7.15 18.15 -9.50
C MET A 1 6.50 16.78 -9.52
N ASP A 2 7.30 15.73 -9.49
CA ASP A 2 6.76 14.38 -9.52
C ASP A 2 6.14 14.01 -8.18
N LYS A 3 4.92 13.50 -8.25
CA LYS A 3 4.18 13.09 -7.06
C LYS A 3 4.67 11.71 -6.62
N LEU A 4 4.97 11.56 -5.33
CA LEU A 4 5.29 10.26 -4.76
C LEU A 4 4.02 9.43 -4.62
N GLU A 5 3.90 8.39 -5.42
CA GLU A 5 2.81 7.44 -5.33
C GLU A 5 3.04 6.44 -4.18
N TYR A 6 4.30 6.06 -3.96
CA TYR A 6 4.71 5.15 -2.90
C TYR A 6 5.77 5.81 -2.04
N ILE A 7 5.66 5.63 -0.72
CA ILE A 7 6.62 6.16 0.25
C ILE A 7 7.13 5.02 1.16
N PRO A 8 8.27 5.22 1.84
CA PRO A 8 8.79 4.21 2.78
C PRO A 8 7.72 3.81 3.80
N GLY A 9 7.61 2.50 4.02
CA GLY A 9 6.61 1.91 4.92
C GLY A 9 5.35 1.40 4.23
N ASP A 10 5.11 1.75 2.98
CA ASP A 10 3.96 1.25 2.24
C ASP A 10 4.07 -0.25 1.98
N PHE A 11 2.92 -0.93 2.01
CA PHE A 11 2.82 -2.34 1.61
C PHE A 11 2.24 -2.45 0.21
N VAL A 12 2.94 -3.20 -0.63
CA VAL A 12 2.59 -3.39 -2.04
C VAL A 12 2.92 -4.81 -2.48
N MET A 13 2.40 -5.18 -3.64
CA MET A 13 2.81 -6.39 -4.36
C MET A 13 3.47 -5.99 -5.68
N THR A 14 3.95 -6.97 -6.43
CA THR A 14 4.47 -6.77 -7.79
C THR A 14 3.75 -7.70 -8.76
N ASN A 15 3.93 -7.43 -10.05
CA ASN A 15 3.45 -8.32 -11.12
C ASN A 15 4.37 -9.53 -11.36
N GLY A 16 5.42 -9.70 -10.56
CA GLY A 16 6.39 -10.80 -10.68
C GLY A 16 7.50 -10.54 -11.71
N VAL A 17 7.44 -9.44 -12.45
CA VAL A 17 8.45 -9.09 -13.45
C VAL A 17 9.77 -8.64 -12.84
N PRO A 18 9.79 -7.79 -11.78
CA PRO A 18 11.05 -7.36 -11.18
C PRO A 18 11.84 -8.54 -10.62
N LEU A 19 13.14 -8.56 -10.91
CA LEU A 19 14.05 -9.60 -10.47
C LEU A 19 14.08 -9.68 -8.94
N GLY A 20 13.96 -10.88 -8.41
CA GLY A 20 13.92 -11.12 -6.95
C GLY A 20 12.53 -10.99 -6.34
N THR A 21 11.50 -10.70 -7.14
CA THR A 21 10.13 -10.63 -6.65
C THR A 21 9.28 -11.78 -7.18
N SER A 22 8.21 -12.08 -6.45
CA SER A 22 7.20 -13.04 -6.86
C SER A 22 5.82 -12.40 -6.81
N LYS A 23 4.96 -12.80 -7.74
CA LYS A 23 3.58 -12.35 -7.78
C LYS A 23 2.83 -12.82 -6.53
N ASN A 24 1.92 -11.99 -6.02
CA ASN A 24 1.09 -12.27 -4.83
C ASN A 24 1.89 -12.34 -3.52
N VAL A 25 3.04 -11.74 -3.49
CA VAL A 25 3.85 -11.60 -2.26
C VAL A 25 3.86 -10.14 -1.84
N VAL A 26 3.72 -9.91 -0.53
CA VAL A 26 3.69 -8.57 0.03
C VAL A 26 5.11 -8.09 0.31
N TYR A 27 5.43 -6.90 -0.16
CA TYR A 27 6.70 -6.21 0.09
C TYR A 27 6.44 -4.88 0.77
N ARG A 28 7.43 -4.42 1.52
CA ARG A 28 7.41 -3.08 2.09
C ARG A 28 8.33 -2.17 1.29
N VAL A 29 7.86 -0.98 0.97
CA VAL A 29 8.67 0.04 0.30
C VAL A 29 9.71 0.56 1.27
N SER A 30 10.99 0.50 0.90
CA SER A 30 12.09 1.03 1.69
C SER A 30 12.54 2.40 1.19
N SER A 31 12.43 2.66 -0.10
CA SER A 31 12.71 3.97 -0.69
C SER A 31 12.02 4.12 -2.04
N SER A 32 11.86 5.37 -2.47
CA SER A 32 11.28 5.71 -3.77
C SER A 32 12.07 6.83 -4.42
N ASP A 33 12.29 6.71 -5.72
CA ASP A 33 12.85 7.78 -6.54
C ASP A 33 11.94 7.99 -7.76
N PRO A 34 11.00 8.94 -7.69
CA PRO A 34 10.04 9.16 -8.77
C PRO A 34 10.66 9.83 -9.99
N SER A 35 11.85 10.39 -9.85
CA SER A 35 12.53 11.12 -10.93
C SER A 35 13.41 10.21 -11.80
N LYS A 36 13.73 9.00 -11.33
CA LYS A 36 14.59 8.09 -12.08
C LYS A 36 13.89 7.61 -13.35
N THR A 37 14.59 7.71 -14.47
CA THR A 37 14.05 7.34 -15.77
C THR A 37 15.01 6.43 -16.52
N LEU A 38 14.46 5.61 -17.41
CA LEU A 38 15.21 4.80 -18.37
C LEU A 38 14.44 4.77 -19.68
N LYS A 39 15.11 5.12 -20.75
CA LYS A 39 14.56 5.01 -22.10
C LYS A 39 14.99 3.69 -22.72
N LEU A 40 14.02 2.90 -23.15
CA LEU A 40 14.28 1.63 -23.83
C LEU A 40 14.48 1.86 -25.34
N ASP A 41 15.03 0.85 -26.02
CA ASP A 41 15.32 0.91 -27.46
C ASP A 41 14.07 1.10 -28.32
N ASP A 42 12.92 0.63 -27.84
CA ASP A 42 11.63 0.77 -28.52
C ASP A 42 10.97 2.16 -28.35
N GLY A 43 11.64 3.07 -27.61
CA GLY A 43 11.11 4.40 -27.31
C GLY A 43 10.32 4.49 -26.01
N THR A 44 10.04 3.38 -25.36
CA THR A 44 9.35 3.38 -24.06
C THR A 44 10.23 4.05 -23.00
N VAL A 45 9.61 4.90 -22.18
CA VAL A 45 10.29 5.54 -21.05
C VAL A 45 9.74 4.95 -19.76
N LEU A 46 10.63 4.34 -18.96
CA LEU A 46 10.31 3.90 -17.60
C LEU A 46 10.60 5.04 -16.64
N LYS A 47 9.69 5.31 -15.74
CA LYS A 47 9.83 6.41 -14.77
C LYS A 47 9.42 5.99 -13.38
N GLY A 48 10.27 6.32 -12.41
CA GLY A 48 10.03 6.02 -11.02
C GLY A 48 10.51 4.62 -10.63
N VAL A 49 11.36 4.56 -9.61
CA VAL A 49 11.89 3.32 -9.05
C VAL A 49 11.52 3.24 -7.58
N VAL A 50 11.08 2.06 -7.16
CA VAL A 50 10.74 1.77 -5.77
C VAL A 50 11.64 0.62 -5.32
N CYS A 51 12.33 0.81 -4.19
CA CYS A 51 13.08 -0.26 -3.55
C CYS A 51 12.17 -0.97 -2.55
N LEU A 52 12.20 -2.30 -2.59
CA LEU A 52 11.31 -3.15 -1.83
C LEU A 52 12.10 -4.06 -0.90
N GLU A 53 11.56 -4.32 0.29
CA GLU A 53 12.11 -5.30 1.21
C GLU A 53 11.10 -6.41 1.49
N ASN A 54 11.61 -7.62 1.65
CA ASN A 54 10.80 -8.78 1.98
C ASN A 54 10.42 -8.75 3.45
N ILE A 55 9.13 -8.72 3.74
CA ILE A 55 8.59 -8.64 5.10
C ILE A 55 7.98 -9.94 5.60
N GLU A 56 7.83 -10.94 4.75
CA GLU A 56 7.21 -12.19 5.17
C GLU A 56 8.15 -13.10 5.97
N GLY A 57 9.30 -12.58 6.39
CA GLY A 57 10.28 -13.31 7.16
C GLY A 57 10.90 -14.47 6.40
N ALA A 58 10.73 -14.52 5.09
CA ALA A 58 11.30 -15.55 4.27
C ALA A 58 12.81 -15.43 4.26
N GLU A 59 13.49 -16.53 4.51
CA GLU A 59 14.91 -16.61 4.37
C GLU A 59 15.28 -16.63 2.88
N PHE A 60 16.53 -16.40 2.61
CA PHE A 60 17.07 -16.43 1.26
C PHE A 60 16.67 -17.75 0.56
N GLY A 61 16.03 -17.64 -0.56
CA GLY A 61 15.55 -18.75 -1.37
C GLY A 61 14.17 -19.27 -1.03
N GLU A 62 13.58 -18.87 0.09
CA GLU A 62 12.21 -19.23 0.41
C GLU A 62 11.21 -18.47 -0.47
N LYS A 63 10.06 -19.10 -0.76
CA LYS A 63 8.98 -18.52 -1.56
C LYS A 63 9.46 -17.92 -2.90
N GLY A 64 10.59 -18.40 -3.43
CA GLY A 64 11.14 -17.92 -4.69
C GLY A 64 11.95 -16.64 -4.59
N TYR A 65 12.25 -16.16 -3.41
CA TYR A 65 13.11 -14.98 -3.26
C TYR A 65 14.56 -15.34 -3.51
N LEU A 66 15.23 -14.48 -4.27
CA LEU A 66 16.66 -14.58 -4.50
C LEU A 66 17.45 -13.56 -3.66
N PHE A 67 16.80 -12.48 -3.27
CA PHE A 67 17.40 -11.37 -2.54
C PHE A 67 16.43 -10.88 -1.46
N GLY A 68 16.97 -10.37 -0.35
CA GLY A 68 16.17 -9.74 0.69
C GLY A 68 15.51 -8.44 0.23
N ASP A 69 16.24 -7.67 -0.57
CA ASP A 69 15.81 -6.40 -1.11
C ASP A 69 15.87 -6.43 -2.63
N CYS A 70 14.96 -5.71 -3.27
CA CYS A 70 14.92 -5.59 -4.72
C CYS A 70 14.36 -4.23 -5.11
N CYS A 71 14.55 -3.87 -6.39
CA CYS A 71 14.04 -2.63 -6.95
C CYS A 71 13.09 -2.93 -8.10
N ALA A 72 12.08 -2.10 -8.23
CA ALA A 72 11.08 -2.24 -9.29
C ALA A 72 10.74 -0.87 -9.86
N TRP A 73 10.40 -0.85 -11.15
CA TRP A 73 9.77 0.33 -11.74
C TRP A 73 8.34 0.45 -11.22
N VAL A 74 7.88 1.68 -11.06
CA VAL A 74 6.52 1.94 -10.53
C VAL A 74 5.45 1.20 -11.33
N LYS A 75 5.63 1.07 -12.64
CA LYS A 75 4.67 0.34 -13.50
C LYS A 75 4.48 -1.13 -13.13
N ASP A 76 5.45 -1.73 -12.45
CA ASP A 76 5.43 -3.14 -12.07
C ASP A 76 4.95 -3.36 -10.62
N ILE A 77 4.69 -2.27 -9.91
CA ILE A 77 4.10 -2.32 -8.57
C ILE A 77 2.60 -2.53 -8.68
N VAL A 78 2.07 -3.44 -7.88
CA VAL A 78 0.64 -3.72 -7.80
C VAL A 78 0.14 -3.29 -6.43
N PRO A 79 -0.74 -2.29 -6.35
CA PRO A 79 -1.33 -1.90 -5.07
C PRO A 79 -2.16 -3.02 -4.47
N ILE A 80 -2.23 -3.09 -3.15
CA ILE A 80 -3.01 -4.09 -2.43
C ILE A 80 -4.37 -3.49 -2.10
N ASN A 81 -5.44 -4.15 -2.53
CA ASN A 81 -6.80 -3.71 -2.22
C ASN A 81 -7.07 -3.87 -0.74
N LEU A 82 -7.65 -2.82 -0.14
CA LEU A 82 -8.14 -2.90 1.23
C LEU A 82 -9.42 -3.76 1.24
N VAL A 83 -9.48 -4.68 2.18
CA VAL A 83 -10.66 -5.51 2.43
C VAL A 83 -11.00 -5.47 3.92
N PRO A 84 -12.27 -5.76 4.31
CA PRO A 84 -12.66 -5.72 5.72
C PRO A 84 -11.78 -6.55 6.65
N ALA A 85 -11.34 -7.72 6.21
CA ALA A 85 -10.47 -8.58 7.01
C ALA A 85 -9.15 -7.90 7.38
N ILE A 86 -8.58 -7.09 6.49
CA ILE A 86 -7.35 -6.35 6.76
C ILE A 86 -7.60 -5.23 7.78
N LEU A 87 -8.73 -4.53 7.67
CA LEU A 87 -9.11 -3.54 8.68
C LEU A 87 -9.24 -4.17 10.07
N GLU A 88 -9.94 -5.27 10.17
CA GLU A 88 -10.12 -5.99 11.44
C GLU A 88 -8.79 -6.47 12.01
N LYS A 89 -7.90 -6.98 11.16
CA LYS A 89 -6.57 -7.43 11.55
C LYS A 89 -5.73 -6.30 12.17
N ASN A 90 -5.99 -5.05 11.76
CA ASN A 90 -5.28 -3.87 12.23
C ASN A 90 -6.01 -3.12 13.35
N GLY A 91 -6.99 -3.74 13.97
CA GLY A 91 -7.68 -3.18 15.13
C GLY A 91 -8.88 -2.29 14.84
N TRP A 92 -9.26 -2.18 13.57
CA TRP A 92 -10.50 -1.50 13.19
C TRP A 92 -11.69 -2.38 13.51
N LYS A 93 -12.72 -1.81 14.11
CA LYS A 93 -13.93 -2.55 14.49
C LYS A 93 -15.14 -1.94 13.84
N VAL A 94 -16.10 -2.77 13.51
CA VAL A 94 -17.40 -2.31 12.99
C VAL A 94 -18.09 -1.50 14.09
N SER A 95 -18.61 -0.32 13.71
CA SER A 95 -19.33 0.55 14.62
C SER A 95 -20.62 -0.15 15.13
N SER A 96 -20.96 0.07 16.39
CA SER A 96 -22.21 -0.43 16.96
C SER A 96 -23.44 0.22 16.33
N GLU A 97 -23.28 1.39 15.73
CA GLU A 97 -24.37 2.14 15.13
C GLU A 97 -24.62 1.78 13.66
N CYS A 98 -23.56 1.36 12.95
CA CYS A 98 -23.66 1.06 11.52
C CYS A 98 -22.58 0.06 11.08
N LYS A 99 -23.02 -1.02 10.44
CA LYS A 99 -22.14 -2.09 9.99
C LYS A 99 -21.21 -1.71 8.82
N TRP A 100 -21.43 -0.55 8.21
CA TRP A 100 -20.62 -0.04 7.10
C TRP A 100 -19.47 0.84 7.58
N ILE A 101 -19.42 1.15 8.87
CA ILE A 101 -18.47 2.08 9.46
C ILE A 101 -17.50 1.31 10.34
N TYR A 102 -16.20 1.53 10.11
CA TYR A 102 -15.11 0.99 10.91
C TYR A 102 -14.51 2.09 11.76
N VAL A 103 -14.30 1.80 13.04
CA VAL A 103 -13.77 2.75 14.00
C VAL A 103 -12.55 2.19 14.70
N LYS A 104 -11.67 3.08 15.12
CA LYS A 104 -10.51 2.84 15.95
C LYS A 104 -10.37 4.02 16.91
N GLU A 105 -9.45 3.95 17.88
CA GLU A 105 -9.36 4.94 18.97
C GLU A 105 -9.06 6.37 18.53
N ASP A 106 -8.63 6.60 17.31
CA ASP A 106 -8.07 7.87 16.83
C ASP A 106 -9.09 8.84 16.22
N ASN A 107 -10.38 8.67 16.47
CA ASN A 107 -11.45 9.51 15.90
C ASN A 107 -11.56 9.48 14.38
N VAL A 108 -10.79 8.64 13.72
CA VAL A 108 -10.90 8.42 12.28
C VAL A 108 -11.92 7.32 12.05
N LYS A 109 -12.87 7.59 11.15
CA LYS A 109 -13.86 6.60 10.72
C LYS A 109 -13.62 6.25 9.28
N ILE A 110 -13.73 4.96 8.97
CA ILE A 110 -13.63 4.46 7.60
C ILE A 110 -14.99 3.91 7.20
N PHE A 111 -15.56 4.45 6.14
CA PHE A 111 -16.84 4.04 5.60
C PHE A 111 -16.61 3.14 4.39
N ARG A 112 -17.18 1.94 4.42
CA ARG A 112 -17.20 1.07 3.25
C ARG A 112 -18.32 1.54 2.33
N LEU A 113 -17.98 1.87 1.08
CA LEU A 113 -18.95 2.36 0.11
C LEU A 113 -19.77 1.22 -0.50
N LEU A 114 -20.85 1.58 -1.19
CA LEU A 114 -21.84 0.61 -1.71
C LEU A 114 -21.28 -0.34 -2.78
N ASP A 115 -20.18 0.03 -3.45
CA ASP A 115 -19.54 -0.83 -4.44
C ASP A 115 -18.70 -1.95 -3.83
N ASP A 116 -18.52 -1.96 -2.50
CA ASP A 116 -17.69 -2.91 -1.75
C ASP A 116 -16.19 -2.91 -2.16
N ILE A 117 -15.77 -1.91 -2.92
CA ILE A 117 -14.39 -1.77 -3.41
C ILE A 117 -13.73 -0.55 -2.80
N HIS A 118 -14.45 0.59 -2.74
CA HIS A 118 -13.94 1.86 -2.26
C HIS A 118 -14.32 2.12 -0.82
N TYR A 119 -13.51 2.94 -0.17
CA TYR A 119 -13.68 3.38 1.21
C TYR A 119 -13.55 4.89 1.27
N ALA A 120 -14.18 5.50 2.25
CA ALA A 120 -14.02 6.92 2.51
C ALA A 120 -13.62 7.13 3.97
N ALA A 121 -12.63 7.97 4.21
CA ALA A 121 -12.17 8.29 5.55
C ALA A 121 -12.73 9.64 6.00
N TYR A 122 -13.12 9.70 7.27
CA TYR A 122 -13.73 10.89 7.90
C TYR A 122 -13.10 11.18 9.25
N ILE A 123 -12.98 12.46 9.58
CA ILE A 123 -12.80 12.93 10.96
C ILE A 123 -14.02 13.78 11.29
N GLY A 124 -14.81 13.36 12.28
CA GLY A 124 -16.10 14.00 12.58
C GLY A 124 -17.00 13.96 11.35
N PHE A 125 -17.40 15.12 10.84
CA PHE A 125 -18.24 15.26 9.65
C PHE A 125 -17.43 15.61 8.39
N VAL A 126 -16.11 15.69 8.49
CA VAL A 126 -15.23 16.08 7.39
C VAL A 126 -14.74 14.88 6.65
N ARG A 127 -15.04 14.76 5.37
CA ARG A 127 -14.49 13.75 4.48
C ARG A 127 -13.07 14.12 4.11
N LEU A 128 -12.13 13.20 4.36
CA LEU A 128 -10.72 13.43 4.07
C LEU A 128 -10.31 12.87 2.71
N LEU A 129 -10.72 11.63 2.42
CA LEU A 129 -10.22 10.90 1.26
C LEU A 129 -11.16 9.74 0.93
N GLU A 130 -11.35 9.52 -0.37
CA GLU A 130 -11.89 8.26 -0.89
C GLU A 130 -10.72 7.44 -1.44
N PHE A 131 -10.67 6.16 -1.11
CA PHE A 131 -9.52 5.31 -1.46
C PHE A 131 -9.93 3.85 -1.65
N GLN A 132 -9.02 3.08 -2.23
CA GLN A 132 -9.22 1.66 -2.53
C GLN A 132 -8.09 0.79 -1.99
N HIS A 133 -6.88 1.34 -1.87
CA HIS A 133 -5.67 0.56 -1.61
C HIS A 133 -5.10 0.81 -0.22
N ILE A 134 -4.41 -0.21 0.30
CA ILE A 134 -3.81 -0.17 1.64
C ILE A 134 -2.83 0.99 1.79
N HIS A 135 -1.95 1.21 0.80
CA HIS A 135 -0.95 2.28 0.90
C HIS A 135 -1.60 3.67 0.99
N GLN A 136 -2.77 3.86 0.39
CA GLN A 136 -3.50 5.12 0.50
C GLN A 136 -3.96 5.38 1.94
N LEU A 137 -4.42 4.34 2.64
CA LEU A 137 -4.75 4.45 4.05
C LEU A 137 -3.50 4.72 4.89
N GLN A 138 -2.38 4.04 4.58
CA GLN A 138 -1.11 4.30 5.27
C GLN A 138 -0.67 5.77 5.12
N HIS A 139 -0.78 6.33 3.91
CA HIS A 139 -0.45 7.75 3.66
C HIS A 139 -1.34 8.67 4.48
N LEU A 140 -2.64 8.38 4.55
CA LEU A 140 -3.58 9.17 5.35
C LEU A 140 -3.21 9.14 6.83
N LEU A 141 -2.98 7.97 7.39
CA LEU A 141 -2.61 7.82 8.80
C LEU A 141 -1.30 8.53 9.10
N PHE A 142 -0.30 8.37 8.25
CA PHE A 142 0.98 9.07 8.39
C PHE A 142 0.79 10.60 8.36
N GLY A 143 -0.01 11.10 7.43
CA GLY A 143 -0.29 12.55 7.30
C GLY A 143 -1.03 13.12 8.51
N LEU A 144 -1.79 12.28 9.22
CA LEU A 144 -2.50 12.67 10.45
C LEU A 144 -1.63 12.51 11.71
N GLY A 145 -0.39 12.07 11.57
CA GLY A 145 0.48 11.82 12.71
C GLY A 145 0.12 10.54 13.49
N LEU A 146 -0.64 9.65 12.88
CA LEU A 146 -1.06 8.40 13.49
C LEU A 146 -0.15 7.25 13.06
N ASN A 147 -0.23 6.12 13.76
CA ASN A 147 0.53 4.93 13.39
C ASN A 147 0.05 4.42 12.02
N SER A 148 0.95 4.43 11.05
CA SER A 148 0.68 3.99 9.66
C SER A 148 1.16 2.56 9.40
N GLU A 149 1.76 1.90 10.36
CA GLU A 149 2.13 0.49 10.21
C GLU A 149 0.88 -0.37 10.18
N MET A 150 0.86 -1.33 9.26
CA MET A 150 -0.27 -2.24 9.09
C MET A 150 0.21 -3.65 8.90
N GLU A 151 -0.62 -4.60 9.29
CA GLU A 151 -0.49 -6.00 8.92
C GLU A 151 -1.39 -6.31 7.72
N VAL A 152 -0.90 -7.10 6.82
CA VAL A 152 -1.62 -7.44 5.59
C VAL A 152 -1.96 -8.93 5.51
#